data_5c6c831f1d38cd495f3ad830f10790f3
#
_entry.id   5c6c831f1d38cd495f3ad830f10790f3
#
_cell.length_a   1.000
_cell.length_b   1.000
_cell.length_c   1.000
_cell.angle_alpha   90.00
_cell.angle_beta   90.00
_cell.angle_gamma   90.00
#
_symmetry.space_group_name_H-M   'P 1'
#
loop_
_entity.id
_entity.type
_entity.pdbx_description
1 polymer ?
#
loop_
_entity_poly.entity_id
_entity_poly.type
_entity_poly.pdbx_seq_one_letter_code
_entity_poly.pdbx_strand_id
1 'polypeptide(L)'
;LSINSGAAYITIGRWRVIITQGTAIDSLSAVKPGDLAFFDHEDGRITHVGLLLDSERVMHCSGRIKIEKIDQSGIWSVELADPSQPEGVLTHHLAGIRRY
;
A
#
# COMPACT_ATOMS: atom_id res chain seq x y z
N LEU A 1 -2.13 13.18 -1.81
CA LEU A 1 -1.34 13.21 -3.04
C LEU A 1 -1.24 14.63 -3.56
N SER A 2 -0.03 15.06 -3.85
CA SER A 2 0.23 16.36 -4.49
C SER A 2 1.06 16.16 -5.74
N ILE A 3 0.85 17.03 -6.73
CA ILE A 3 1.64 17.05 -7.96
C ILE A 3 2.35 18.39 -8.04
N ASN A 4 3.68 18.36 -8.24
CA ASN A 4 4.50 19.55 -8.34
C ASN A 4 5.60 19.30 -9.38
N SER A 5 5.78 20.23 -10.32
CA SER A 5 6.80 20.16 -11.37
C SER A 5 6.79 18.83 -12.14
N GLY A 6 5.62 18.27 -12.38
CA GLY A 6 5.45 17.00 -13.07
C GLY A 6 5.74 15.77 -12.23
N ALA A 7 6.14 15.92 -10.96
CA ALA A 7 6.35 14.82 -10.04
C ALA A 7 5.11 14.66 -9.15
N ALA A 8 4.67 13.42 -8.95
CA ALA A 8 3.63 13.10 -7.99
C ALA A 8 4.26 12.57 -6.70
N TYR A 9 3.77 13.00 -5.56
CA TYR A 9 4.24 12.52 -4.27
C TYR A 9 3.09 12.37 -3.29
N ILE A 10 3.32 11.55 -2.27
CA ILE A 10 2.44 11.41 -1.13
C ILE A 10 3.19 11.87 0.12
N THR A 11 2.52 12.59 1.01
CA THR A 11 3.09 13.01 2.28
C THR A 11 2.67 12.05 3.37
N ILE A 12 3.67 11.53 4.11
CA ILE A 12 3.46 10.62 5.22
C ILE A 12 4.16 11.24 6.43
N GLY A 13 3.37 11.85 7.33
CA GLY A 13 3.93 12.61 8.44
C GLY A 13 4.82 13.74 7.90
N ARG A 14 6.13 13.65 8.15
CA ARG A 14 7.13 14.62 7.68
C ARG A 14 7.79 14.21 6.36
N TRP A 15 7.46 13.04 5.84
CA TRP A 15 8.12 12.48 4.67
C TRP A 15 7.30 12.70 3.41
N ARG A 16 7.99 12.94 2.31
CA ARG A 16 7.42 12.93 0.97
C ARG A 16 7.98 11.74 0.22
N VAL A 17 7.10 10.97 -0.37
CA VAL A 17 7.47 9.84 -1.23
C VAL A 17 7.07 10.19 -2.65
N ILE A 18 8.05 10.21 -3.56
CA ILE A 18 7.80 10.54 -4.96
C ILE A 18 7.39 9.26 -5.67
N ILE A 19 6.10 9.14 -5.93
CA ILE A 19 5.50 7.90 -6.45
C ILE A 19 5.73 7.68 -7.94
N THR A 20 6.31 8.65 -8.63
CA THR A 20 6.67 8.54 -10.05
C THR A 20 8.13 8.16 -10.27
N GLN A 21 8.92 8.11 -9.19
CA GLN A 21 10.34 7.73 -9.24
C GLN A 21 10.52 6.31 -8.70
N GLY A 22 11.77 5.83 -8.75
CA GLY A 22 12.08 4.48 -8.35
C GLY A 22 11.74 3.47 -9.45
N THR A 23 11.83 2.20 -9.12
CA THR A 23 11.55 1.10 -10.03
C THR A 23 10.17 0.53 -9.75
N ALA A 24 9.31 0.49 -10.76
CA ALA A 24 8.01 -0.15 -10.64
C ALA A 24 8.19 -1.68 -10.53
N ILE A 25 7.47 -2.28 -9.58
CA ILE A 25 7.46 -3.73 -9.38
C ILE A 25 6.10 -4.25 -9.88
N ASP A 26 6.12 -5.15 -10.84
CA ASP A 26 4.93 -5.56 -11.56
C ASP A 26 4.00 -6.49 -10.77
N SER A 27 4.52 -7.22 -9.81
CA SER A 27 3.72 -8.16 -9.05
C SER A 27 4.28 -8.39 -7.65
N LEU A 28 3.42 -8.84 -6.74
CA LEU A 28 3.84 -9.19 -5.38
C LEU A 28 4.85 -10.33 -5.33
N SER A 29 4.87 -11.20 -6.32
CA SER A 29 5.84 -12.29 -6.37
C SER A 29 7.29 -11.78 -6.57
N ALA A 30 7.46 -10.57 -7.08
CA ALA A 30 8.76 -9.96 -7.35
C ALA A 30 9.21 -9.00 -6.25
N VAL A 31 8.40 -8.78 -5.21
CA VAL A 31 8.76 -7.81 -4.16
C VAL A 31 9.88 -8.32 -3.27
N LYS A 32 10.61 -7.37 -2.69
CA LYS A 32 11.62 -7.60 -1.66
C LYS A 32 11.26 -6.80 -0.41
N PRO A 33 11.72 -7.23 0.78
CA PRO A 33 11.51 -6.44 1.98
C PRO A 33 11.98 -4.99 1.79
N GLY A 34 11.13 -4.05 2.19
CA GLY A 34 11.42 -2.62 2.03
C GLY A 34 10.79 -1.97 0.80
N ASP A 35 10.23 -2.73 -0.12
CA ASP A 35 9.46 -2.16 -1.23
C ASP A 35 8.22 -1.45 -0.68
N LEU A 36 7.79 -0.38 -1.36
CA LEU A 36 6.63 0.40 -0.94
C LEU A 36 5.43 0.06 -1.80
N ALA A 37 4.31 -0.20 -1.14
CA ALA A 37 3.01 -0.41 -1.78
C ALA A 37 2.17 0.85 -1.63
N PHE A 38 1.53 1.27 -2.72
CA PHE A 38 0.67 2.44 -2.76
C PHE A 38 -0.78 2.00 -2.97
N PHE A 39 -1.68 2.66 -2.28
CA PHE A 39 -3.09 2.31 -2.27
C PHE A 39 -3.92 3.53 -2.67
N ASP A 40 -4.95 3.30 -3.46
CA ASP A 40 -5.82 4.35 -3.97
C ASP A 40 -7.23 4.30 -3.39
N HIS A 41 -7.95 5.39 -3.59
CA HIS A 41 -9.40 5.44 -3.47
C HIS A 41 -10.06 5.09 -4.80
N GLU A 42 -11.37 4.96 -4.79
CA GLU A 42 -12.17 4.69 -5.98
C GLU A 42 -11.96 5.71 -7.09
N ASP A 43 -11.55 6.93 -6.74
CA ASP A 43 -11.26 8.01 -7.70
C ASP A 43 -9.84 7.95 -8.28
N GLY A 44 -9.06 6.93 -7.93
CA GLY A 44 -7.70 6.74 -8.42
C GLY A 44 -6.63 7.56 -7.71
N ARG A 45 -6.98 8.34 -6.70
CA ARG A 45 -5.98 9.11 -5.93
C ARG A 45 -5.25 8.19 -4.95
N ILE A 46 -3.93 8.32 -4.91
CA ILE A 46 -3.11 7.62 -3.92
C ILE A 46 -3.29 8.30 -2.57
N THR A 47 -3.81 7.58 -1.61
CA THR A 47 -4.13 8.11 -0.28
C THR A 47 -3.47 7.35 0.85
N HIS A 48 -2.78 6.25 0.56
CA HIS A 48 -2.19 5.40 1.59
C HIS A 48 -0.95 4.70 1.04
N VAL A 49 -0.01 4.40 1.94
CA VAL A 49 1.22 3.70 1.59
C VAL A 49 1.54 2.71 2.69
N GLY A 50 2.16 1.60 2.31
CA GLY A 50 2.66 0.59 3.23
C GLY A 50 4.03 0.11 2.85
N LEU A 51 4.76 -0.42 3.83
CA LEU A 51 6.07 -1.03 3.65
C LEU A 51 5.90 -2.55 3.55
N LEU A 52 6.32 -3.11 2.42
CA LEU A 52 6.22 -4.55 2.21
C LEU A 52 7.30 -5.28 3.00
N LEU A 53 6.89 -6.24 3.80
CA LEU A 53 7.79 -7.12 4.55
C LEU A 53 8.15 -8.36 3.71
N ASP A 54 7.20 -8.82 2.92
CA ASP A 54 7.34 -9.89 1.94
C ASP A 54 6.16 -9.82 0.96
N SER A 55 5.96 -10.86 0.17
CA SER A 55 4.88 -10.91 -0.83
C SER A 55 3.47 -11.04 -0.22
N GLU A 56 3.36 -11.26 1.08
CA GLU A 56 2.08 -11.55 1.73
C GLU A 56 1.76 -10.60 2.89
N ARG A 57 2.72 -9.80 3.36
CA ARG A 57 2.56 -8.95 4.53
C ARG A 57 3.02 -7.53 4.27
N VAL A 58 2.24 -6.60 4.75
CA VAL A 58 2.52 -5.17 4.65
C VAL A 58 2.42 -4.52 6.03
N MET A 59 3.36 -3.65 6.34
CA MET A 59 3.30 -2.81 7.52
C MET A 59 2.78 -1.43 7.10
N HIS A 60 1.70 -1.00 7.72
CA HIS A 60 1.09 0.30 7.42
C HIS A 60 0.48 0.92 8.68
N CYS A 61 0.11 2.19 8.57
CA CYS A 61 -0.52 2.92 9.66
C CYS A 61 -1.99 3.20 9.31
N SER A 62 -2.90 2.59 10.07
CA SER A 62 -4.33 2.80 9.95
C SER A 62 -4.90 2.88 11.37
N GLY A 63 -4.94 4.12 11.91
CA GLY A 63 -5.19 4.38 13.33
C GLY A 63 -3.98 4.07 14.20
N ARG A 64 -3.30 2.97 13.94
CA ARG A 64 -2.05 2.54 14.56
C ARG A 64 -1.20 1.78 13.55
N ILE A 65 0.06 1.53 13.85
CA ILE A 65 0.92 0.70 13.01
C ILE A 65 0.45 -0.75 13.13
N LYS A 66 0.24 -1.38 11.97
CA LYS A 66 -0.25 -2.75 11.85
C LYS A 66 0.57 -3.51 10.81
N ILE A 67 0.67 -4.82 11.01
CA ILE A 67 1.13 -5.74 9.98
C ILE A 67 -0.09 -6.54 9.54
N GLU A 68 -0.48 -6.40 8.28
CA GLU A 68 -1.67 -7.06 7.75
C GLU A 68 -1.35 -7.81 6.46
N LYS A 69 -2.26 -8.67 6.06
CA LYS A 69 -2.15 -9.45 4.84
C LYS A 69 -2.36 -8.55 3.63
N ILE A 70 -1.56 -8.77 2.60
CA ILE A 70 -1.72 -8.11 1.30
C ILE A 70 -1.76 -9.14 0.19
N ASP A 71 -2.57 -8.88 -0.82
CA ASP A 71 -2.58 -9.60 -2.08
C ASP A 71 -2.72 -8.60 -3.24
N GLN A 72 -2.92 -9.09 -4.45
CA GLN A 72 -3.04 -8.23 -5.63
C GLN A 72 -4.21 -7.25 -5.56
N SER A 73 -5.23 -7.55 -4.77
CA SER A 73 -6.38 -6.66 -4.57
C SER A 73 -6.07 -5.54 -3.60
N GLY A 74 -5.25 -5.79 -2.59
CA GLY A 74 -4.88 -4.81 -1.59
C GLY A 74 -4.72 -5.39 -0.19
N ILE A 75 -5.00 -4.58 0.83
CA ILE A 75 -4.84 -4.95 2.23
C ILE A 75 -6.14 -5.56 2.76
N TRP A 76 -5.98 -6.71 3.42
CA TRP A 76 -7.07 -7.43 4.08
C TRP A 76 -6.94 -7.30 5.59
N SER A 77 -7.98 -6.77 6.24
CA SER A 77 -8.01 -6.66 7.70
C SER A 77 -8.69 -7.88 8.30
N VAL A 78 -7.90 -8.73 8.93
CA VAL A 78 -8.40 -9.90 9.65
C VAL A 78 -9.12 -9.48 10.93
N GLU A 79 -8.78 -8.32 11.49
CA GLU A 79 -9.49 -7.78 12.66
C GLU A 79 -10.97 -7.55 12.39
N LEU A 80 -11.34 -7.34 11.12
CA LEU A 80 -12.71 -7.12 10.69
C LEU A 80 -13.38 -8.40 10.17
N ALA A 81 -12.72 -9.54 10.32
CA ALA A 81 -13.28 -10.83 9.90
C ALA A 81 -14.54 -11.16 10.70
N ASP A 82 -15.50 -11.79 10.03
CA ASP A 82 -16.72 -12.30 10.65
C ASP A 82 -17.16 -13.60 9.95
N PRO A 83 -18.24 -14.25 10.39
CA PRO A 83 -18.67 -15.51 9.75
C PRO A 83 -18.99 -15.39 8.26
N SER A 84 -19.36 -14.20 7.78
CA SER A 84 -19.64 -13.98 6.35
C SER A 84 -18.37 -13.65 5.56
N GLN A 85 -17.33 -13.17 6.25
CA GLN A 85 -16.04 -12.77 5.66
C GLN A 85 -14.89 -13.30 6.54
N PRO A 86 -14.66 -14.61 6.55
CA PRO A 86 -13.67 -15.20 7.47
C PRO A 86 -12.24 -14.83 7.13
N GLU A 87 -11.94 -14.48 5.88
CA GLU A 87 -10.61 -14.00 5.46
C GLU A 87 -10.36 -12.54 5.78
N GLY A 88 -11.34 -11.83 6.33
CA GLY A 88 -11.26 -10.42 6.65
C GLY A 88 -11.92 -9.54 5.60
N VAL A 89 -11.69 -8.24 5.70
CA VAL A 89 -12.28 -7.23 4.82
C VAL A 89 -11.18 -6.53 4.04
N LEU A 90 -11.36 -6.37 2.74
CA LEU A 90 -10.47 -5.57 1.90
C LEU A 90 -10.65 -4.09 2.26
N THR A 91 -9.61 -3.48 2.84
CA THR A 91 -9.68 -2.11 3.35
C THR A 91 -9.01 -1.08 2.44
N HIS A 92 -8.03 -1.49 1.67
CA HIS A 92 -7.25 -0.61 0.80
C HIS A 92 -6.97 -1.31 -0.52
N HIS A 93 -7.22 -0.63 -1.64
CA HIS A 93 -6.95 -1.16 -2.98
C HIS A 93 -5.51 -0.88 -3.40
N LEU A 94 -4.80 -1.93 -3.81
CA LEU A 94 -3.43 -1.80 -4.28
C LEU A 94 -3.40 -1.07 -5.63
N ALA A 95 -2.65 0.04 -5.69
CA ALA A 95 -2.47 0.81 -6.91
C ALA A 95 -1.14 0.52 -7.58
N GLY A 96 -0.09 0.26 -6.81
CA GLY A 96 1.21 -0.03 -7.38
C GLY A 96 2.25 -0.29 -6.30
N ILE A 97 3.41 -0.76 -6.76
CA ILE A 97 4.55 -1.10 -5.88
C ILE A 97 5.79 -0.49 -6.50
N ARG A 98 6.64 0.11 -5.67
CA ARG A 98 7.90 0.70 -6.12
C ARG A 98 9.04 0.36 -5.20
N ARG A 99 10.22 0.25 -5.81
CA ARG A 99 11.51 0.09 -5.11
C ARG A 99 12.33 1.35 -5.35
N TYR A 100 12.69 1.96 -4.26
CA TYR A 100 13.49 3.20 -4.28
C TYR A 100 14.97 3.00 -4.03
#